data_c5c1420a99a2633127d6c1faade51d37
#
_entry.id   c5c1420a99a2633127d6c1faade51d37
#
_cell.length_a   1.000
_cell.length_b   1.000
_cell.length_c   1.000
_cell.angle_alpha   90.00
_cell.angle_beta   90.00
_cell.angle_gamma   90.00
#
_symmetry.space_group_name_H-M   'P 1'
#
loop_
_entity.id
_entity.type
_entity.pdbx_description
1 polymer ?
#
loop_
_entity_poly.entity_id
_entity_poly.type
_entity_poly.pdbx_seq_one_letter_code
_entity_poly.pdbx_strand_id
1 'polypeptide(L)'
;AWQLWSPNKSLGLTGVRAAYAVAPAGAESTVLALQGLAASWPVGAHGVALLEVWATPAVQQWVADCLPTLRSWKDRQMALCTQLGWSVVPGSLANYYVATLPTAQCAGDSSAQTASLLAALRQHGIKLRDCTSFGLHGAVRLGGLPPASQDALQAAFQNLGL
;
A
#
# COMPACT_ATOMS: atom_id res chain seq x y z
N ALA A 1 -6.72 -13.89 -19.71
CA ALA A 1 -6.81 -12.54 -19.15
C ALA A 1 -5.50 -11.80 -19.34
N TRP A 2 -5.54 -10.47 -19.48
CA TRP A 2 -4.35 -9.61 -19.45
C TRP A 2 -3.81 -9.51 -18.03
N GLN A 3 -2.48 -9.53 -17.87
CA GLN A 3 -1.80 -9.31 -16.60
C GLN A 3 -1.00 -8.01 -16.71
N LEU A 4 -1.20 -7.10 -15.76
CA LEU A 4 -0.48 -5.83 -15.66
C LEU A 4 0.48 -5.88 -14.48
N TRP A 5 1.74 -5.60 -14.72
CA TRP A 5 2.80 -5.66 -13.73
C TRP A 5 3.51 -4.32 -13.58
N SER A 6 3.73 -3.91 -12.35
CA SER A 6 4.47 -2.69 -11.99
C SER A 6 5.35 -2.98 -10.77
N PRO A 7 6.64 -3.33 -10.97
CA PRO A 7 7.52 -3.81 -9.89
C PRO A 7 8.02 -2.73 -8.94
N ASN A 8 7.81 -1.45 -9.26
CA ASN A 8 8.34 -0.33 -8.50
C ASN A 8 8.01 -0.37 -7.00
N LYS A 9 6.81 -0.84 -6.62
CA LYS A 9 6.41 -0.94 -5.21
C LYS A 9 7.05 -2.13 -4.50
N SER A 10 7.21 -3.25 -5.19
CA SER A 10 7.88 -4.44 -4.65
C SER A 10 9.35 -4.18 -4.33
N LEU A 11 9.98 -3.27 -5.07
CA LEU A 11 11.39 -2.88 -4.89
C LEU A 11 11.56 -1.58 -4.08
N GLY A 12 10.49 -0.97 -3.57
CA GLY A 12 10.55 0.30 -2.85
C GLY A 12 10.91 1.52 -3.71
N LEU A 13 10.95 1.37 -5.03
CA LEU A 13 11.37 2.40 -5.98
C LEU A 13 10.16 3.18 -6.53
N THR A 14 9.39 3.80 -5.66
CA THR A 14 8.12 4.45 -6.00
C THR A 14 8.24 5.62 -6.98
N GLY A 15 9.42 6.25 -7.07
CA GLY A 15 9.72 7.32 -8.02
C GLY A 15 9.98 6.84 -9.45
N VAL A 16 10.34 5.58 -9.64
CA VAL A 16 10.60 5.00 -10.96
C VAL A 16 9.29 4.51 -11.57
N ARG A 17 8.98 4.99 -12.78
CA ARG A 17 7.72 4.68 -13.47
C ARG A 17 7.98 3.68 -14.59
N ALA A 18 7.61 2.42 -14.35
CA ALA A 18 7.68 1.36 -15.35
C ALA A 18 6.60 0.31 -15.09
N ALA A 19 6.04 -0.23 -16.16
CA ALA A 19 5.07 -1.30 -16.12
C ALA A 19 5.17 -2.11 -17.43
N TYR A 20 4.71 -3.34 -17.39
CA TYR A 20 4.53 -4.17 -18.58
C TYR A 20 3.22 -4.94 -18.48
N ALA A 21 2.74 -5.40 -19.62
CA ALA A 21 1.56 -6.23 -19.74
C ALA A 21 1.94 -7.58 -20.37
N VAL A 22 1.37 -8.65 -19.84
CA VAL A 22 1.43 -9.98 -20.44
C VAL A 22 0.08 -10.24 -21.10
N ALA A 23 0.12 -10.41 -22.42
CA ALA A 23 -1.09 -10.68 -23.21
C ALA A 23 -1.52 -12.14 -23.06
N PRO A 24 -2.83 -12.44 -23.13
CA PRO A 24 -3.29 -13.83 -23.25
C PRO A 24 -2.94 -14.38 -24.64
N ALA A 25 -2.92 -15.69 -24.75
CA ALA A 25 -2.77 -16.36 -26.05
C ALA A 25 -3.89 -15.90 -27.02
N GLY A 26 -3.55 -15.69 -28.29
CA GLY A 26 -4.47 -15.22 -29.32
C GLY A 26 -4.76 -13.73 -29.33
N ALA A 27 -3.99 -12.92 -28.57
CA ALA A 27 -4.19 -11.46 -28.50
C ALA A 27 -3.20 -10.67 -29.39
N GLU A 28 -2.54 -11.32 -30.37
CA GLU A 28 -1.47 -10.74 -31.19
C GLU A 28 -1.93 -9.49 -31.93
N SER A 29 -3.14 -9.50 -32.51
CA SER A 29 -3.71 -8.34 -33.20
C SER A 29 -3.94 -7.15 -32.25
N THR A 30 -4.37 -7.43 -31.03
CA THR A 30 -4.53 -6.39 -29.99
C THR A 30 -3.19 -5.82 -29.55
N VAL A 31 -2.17 -6.67 -29.38
CA VAL A 31 -0.81 -6.23 -29.06
C VAL A 31 -0.28 -5.29 -30.13
N LEU A 32 -0.41 -5.66 -31.41
CA LEU A 32 0.01 -4.80 -32.54
C LEU A 32 -0.73 -3.46 -32.56
N ALA A 33 -2.04 -3.47 -32.33
CA ALA A 33 -2.83 -2.24 -32.24
C ALA A 33 -2.37 -1.34 -31.08
N LEU A 34 -2.09 -1.90 -29.89
CA LEU A 34 -1.57 -1.16 -28.74
C LEU A 34 -0.16 -0.61 -29.01
N GLN A 35 0.70 -1.38 -29.65
CA GLN A 35 2.04 -0.91 -30.06
C GLN A 35 1.95 0.27 -31.03
N GLY A 36 1.01 0.24 -31.97
CA GLY A 36 0.78 1.34 -32.90
C GLY A 36 0.29 2.64 -32.24
N LEU A 37 -0.32 2.55 -31.05
CA LEU A 37 -0.77 3.69 -30.24
C LEU A 37 0.29 4.17 -29.22
N ALA A 38 1.34 3.39 -29.00
CA ALA A 38 2.37 3.72 -28.02
C ALA A 38 3.24 4.89 -28.50
N ALA A 39 3.71 5.71 -27.55
CA ALA A 39 4.73 6.70 -27.83
C ALA A 39 6.04 6.04 -28.27
N SER A 40 6.88 6.74 -29.04
CA SER A 40 8.17 6.21 -29.52
C SER A 40 9.12 5.79 -28.39
N TRP A 41 9.00 6.42 -27.21
CA TRP A 41 9.79 6.14 -26.01
C TRP A 41 8.87 5.97 -24.80
N PRO A 42 8.14 4.84 -24.70
CA PRO A 42 7.10 4.67 -23.66
C PRO A 42 7.67 4.52 -22.24
N VAL A 43 8.95 4.12 -22.12
CA VAL A 43 9.62 3.90 -20.84
C VAL A 43 10.98 4.60 -20.85
N GLY A 44 11.27 5.42 -19.84
CA GLY A 44 12.57 6.06 -19.68
C GLY A 44 13.66 5.08 -19.21
N ALA A 45 14.94 5.46 -19.34
CA ALA A 45 16.10 4.61 -19.04
C ALA A 45 16.04 3.96 -17.63
N HIS A 46 15.66 4.72 -16.60
CA HIS A 46 15.50 4.18 -15.24
C HIS A 46 14.40 3.11 -15.17
N GLY A 47 13.32 3.28 -15.94
CA GLY A 47 12.25 2.30 -16.03
C GLY A 47 12.69 1.03 -16.73
N VAL A 48 13.48 1.13 -17.80
CA VAL A 48 14.07 -0.02 -18.50
C VAL A 48 14.98 -0.78 -17.54
N ALA A 49 15.94 -0.11 -16.89
CA ALA A 49 16.82 -0.73 -15.90
C ALA A 49 16.04 -1.42 -14.76
N LEU A 50 14.95 -0.80 -14.28
CA LEU A 50 14.07 -1.42 -13.28
C LEU A 50 13.47 -2.73 -13.78
N LEU A 51 12.98 -2.77 -15.02
CA LEU A 51 12.35 -3.97 -15.58
C LEU A 51 13.39 -5.08 -15.87
N GLU A 52 14.58 -4.72 -16.31
CA GLU A 52 15.69 -5.67 -16.51
C GLU A 52 16.11 -6.31 -15.18
N VAL A 53 16.33 -5.48 -14.15
CA VAL A 53 16.70 -5.96 -12.81
C VAL A 53 15.57 -6.79 -12.19
N TRP A 54 14.31 -6.40 -12.36
CA TRP A 54 13.15 -7.14 -11.91
C TRP A 54 13.11 -8.57 -12.46
N ALA A 55 13.51 -8.77 -13.71
CA ALA A 55 13.52 -10.07 -14.38
C ALA A 55 14.63 -11.02 -13.88
N THR A 56 15.57 -10.54 -13.08
CA THR A 56 16.70 -11.37 -12.63
C THR A 56 16.30 -12.33 -11.51
N PRO A 57 16.81 -13.58 -11.50
CA PRO A 57 16.55 -14.54 -10.42
C PRO A 57 16.95 -14.01 -9.04
N ALA A 58 18.05 -13.25 -8.96
CA ALA A 58 18.54 -12.70 -7.71
C ALA A 58 17.53 -11.74 -7.06
N VAL A 59 16.91 -10.86 -7.85
CA VAL A 59 15.89 -9.94 -7.34
C VAL A 59 14.60 -10.67 -6.99
N GLN A 60 14.17 -11.65 -7.78
CA GLN A 60 13.01 -12.47 -7.45
C GLN A 60 13.20 -13.23 -6.13
N GLN A 61 14.41 -13.77 -5.90
CA GLN A 61 14.76 -14.42 -4.65
C GLN A 61 14.75 -13.43 -3.48
N TRP A 62 15.36 -12.26 -3.65
CA TRP A 62 15.35 -11.21 -2.63
C TRP A 62 13.93 -10.80 -2.22
N VAL A 63 13.03 -10.63 -3.20
CA VAL A 63 11.61 -10.33 -2.92
C VAL A 63 10.96 -11.47 -2.12
N ALA A 64 11.22 -12.72 -2.51
CA ALA A 64 10.69 -13.89 -1.80
C ALA A 64 11.18 -13.94 -0.34
N ASP A 65 12.45 -13.63 -0.10
CA ASP A 65 13.08 -13.62 1.22
C ASP A 65 12.53 -12.48 2.12
N CYS A 66 12.11 -11.36 1.53
CA CYS A 66 11.48 -10.26 2.27
C CYS A 66 10.05 -10.57 2.74
N LEU A 67 9.32 -11.44 2.06
CA LEU A 67 7.89 -11.67 2.32
C LEU A 67 7.58 -12.19 3.74
N PRO A 68 8.34 -13.13 4.33
CA PRO A 68 8.09 -13.61 5.69
C PRO A 68 8.16 -12.45 6.72
N THR A 69 9.19 -11.62 6.62
CA THR A 69 9.37 -10.46 7.49
C THR A 69 8.22 -9.45 7.34
N LEU A 70 7.85 -9.12 6.10
CA LEU A 70 6.75 -8.18 5.83
C LEU A 70 5.40 -8.72 6.34
N ARG A 71 5.15 -10.02 6.23
CA ARG A 71 3.95 -10.66 6.78
C ARG A 71 3.94 -10.55 8.30
N SER A 72 5.02 -10.92 8.96
CA SER A 72 5.17 -10.81 10.42
C SER A 72 4.93 -9.37 10.91
N TRP A 73 5.50 -8.38 10.24
CA TRP A 73 5.27 -6.97 10.57
C TRP A 73 3.80 -6.57 10.38
N LYS A 74 3.17 -7.00 9.29
CA LYS A 74 1.77 -6.72 9.04
C LYS A 74 0.87 -7.34 10.10
N ASP A 75 1.10 -8.61 10.45
CA ASP A 75 0.31 -9.32 11.46
C ASP A 75 0.42 -8.65 12.82
N ARG A 76 1.65 -8.28 13.24
CA ARG A 76 1.87 -7.51 14.46
C ARG A 76 1.14 -6.17 14.44
N GLN A 77 1.18 -5.45 13.34
CA GLN A 77 0.53 -4.14 13.20
C GLN A 77 -1.00 -4.26 13.22
N MET A 78 -1.56 -5.29 12.60
CA MET A 78 -3.00 -5.57 12.63
C MET A 78 -3.45 -5.89 14.06
N ALA A 79 -2.69 -6.71 14.81
CA ALA A 79 -2.94 -7.00 16.21
C ALA A 79 -2.88 -5.73 17.07
N LEU A 80 -1.87 -4.87 16.86
CA LEU A 80 -1.78 -3.57 17.53
C LEU A 80 -3.01 -2.69 17.24
N CYS A 81 -3.44 -2.57 16.00
CA CYS A 81 -4.65 -1.82 15.66
C CYS A 81 -5.88 -2.35 16.41
N THR A 82 -6.03 -3.67 16.49
CA THR A 82 -7.12 -4.29 17.24
C THR A 82 -7.04 -3.95 18.74
N GLN A 83 -5.84 -3.97 19.33
CA GLN A 83 -5.63 -3.57 20.73
C GLN A 83 -5.97 -2.09 20.99
N LEU A 84 -5.77 -1.23 19.99
CA LEU A 84 -6.16 0.18 20.02
C LEU A 84 -7.67 0.39 19.73
N GLY A 85 -8.46 -0.67 19.67
CA GLY A 85 -9.90 -0.61 19.41
C GLY A 85 -10.29 -0.37 17.95
N TRP A 86 -9.36 -0.52 17.00
CA TRP A 86 -9.66 -0.36 15.57
C TRP A 86 -10.21 -1.66 14.98
N SER A 87 -11.16 -1.55 14.07
CA SER A 87 -11.71 -2.71 13.35
C SER A 87 -10.94 -2.91 12.03
N VAL A 88 -10.10 -3.95 11.98
CA VAL A 88 -9.32 -4.29 10.79
C VAL A 88 -10.19 -5.02 9.77
N VAL A 89 -10.20 -4.54 8.51
CA VAL A 89 -10.87 -5.23 7.40
C VAL A 89 -10.08 -6.49 7.04
N PRO A 90 -10.71 -7.69 7.12
CA PRO A 90 -10.02 -8.95 6.88
C PRO A 90 -9.71 -9.19 5.40
N GLY A 91 -8.84 -10.17 5.11
CA GLY A 91 -8.61 -10.72 3.77
C GLY A 91 -7.63 -9.92 2.90
N SER A 92 -6.95 -8.89 3.42
CA SER A 92 -5.95 -8.17 2.64
C SER A 92 -4.70 -9.01 2.39
N LEU A 93 -4.40 -9.32 1.13
CA LEU A 93 -3.17 -9.98 0.67
C LEU A 93 -2.07 -8.96 0.28
N ALA A 94 -2.40 -7.68 0.19
CA ALA A 94 -1.45 -6.61 -0.15
C ALA A 94 -0.52 -6.29 1.03
N ASN A 95 0.53 -5.51 0.76
CA ASN A 95 1.42 -4.95 1.78
C ASN A 95 0.79 -3.78 2.55
N TYR A 96 -0.51 -3.64 2.47
CA TYR A 96 -1.32 -2.68 3.22
C TYR A 96 -2.67 -3.30 3.58
N TYR A 97 -3.38 -2.68 4.50
CA TYR A 97 -4.74 -3.04 4.89
C TYR A 97 -5.55 -1.79 5.25
N VAL A 98 -6.84 -1.96 5.44
CA VAL A 98 -7.76 -0.91 5.88
C VAL A 98 -8.22 -1.22 7.30
N ALA A 99 -8.31 -0.21 8.14
CA ALA A 99 -8.90 -0.31 9.45
C ALA A 99 -9.86 0.86 9.70
N THR A 100 -10.98 0.59 10.36
CA THR A 100 -11.92 1.60 10.82
C THR A 100 -11.52 2.08 12.21
N LEU A 101 -11.49 3.39 12.40
CA LEU A 101 -11.09 4.02 13.65
C LEU A 101 -12.21 3.91 14.71
N PRO A 102 -11.88 3.88 16.00
CA PRO A 102 -12.87 3.80 17.09
C PRO A 102 -13.90 4.95 17.05
N THR A 103 -13.44 6.14 16.67
CA THR A 103 -14.28 7.35 16.55
C THR A 103 -15.42 7.21 15.54
N ALA A 104 -15.26 6.36 14.53
CA ALA A 104 -16.30 6.11 13.53
C ALA A 104 -17.49 5.27 14.08
N GLN A 105 -17.33 4.69 15.27
CA GLN A 105 -18.36 3.91 15.94
C GLN A 105 -19.23 4.77 16.87
N CYS A 106 -18.86 6.04 17.10
CA CYS A 106 -19.62 6.99 17.89
C CYS A 106 -20.68 7.68 17.03
N ALA A 107 -21.86 7.97 17.61
CA ALA A 107 -22.90 8.73 16.92
C ALA A 107 -22.41 10.16 16.62
N GLY A 108 -22.41 10.56 15.34
CA GLY A 108 -21.95 11.88 14.89
C GLY A 108 -21.35 11.85 13.49
N ASP A 109 -20.85 13.01 13.03
CA ASP A 109 -20.11 13.09 11.75
C ASP A 109 -18.74 12.41 11.86
N SER A 110 -18.68 11.15 11.48
CA SER A 110 -17.47 10.32 11.50
C SER A 110 -16.33 10.89 10.66
N SER A 111 -16.64 11.68 9.63
CA SER A 111 -15.64 12.30 8.76
C SER A 111 -14.87 13.42 9.46
N ALA A 112 -15.58 14.30 10.19
CA ALA A 112 -14.95 15.40 10.93
C ALA A 112 -14.11 14.86 12.09
N GLN A 113 -14.60 13.86 12.82
CA GLN A 113 -13.87 13.19 13.90
C GLN A 113 -12.60 12.50 13.37
N THR A 114 -12.70 11.79 12.25
CA THR A 114 -11.55 11.16 11.59
C THR A 114 -10.52 12.20 11.17
N ALA A 115 -10.94 13.29 10.53
CA ALA A 115 -10.04 14.36 10.10
C ALA A 115 -9.29 15.00 11.29
N SER A 116 -10.00 15.23 12.42
CA SER A 116 -9.41 15.77 13.65
C SER A 116 -8.37 14.82 14.25
N LEU A 117 -8.68 13.53 14.35
CA LEU A 117 -7.73 12.51 14.83
C LEU A 117 -6.51 12.40 13.93
N LEU A 118 -6.69 12.39 12.62
CA LEU A 118 -5.57 12.32 11.67
C LEU A 118 -4.68 13.57 11.73
N ALA A 119 -5.27 14.75 11.99
CA ALA A 119 -4.52 15.98 12.20
C ALA A 119 -3.70 15.92 13.50
N ALA A 120 -4.28 15.42 14.59
CA ALA A 120 -3.59 15.25 15.86
C ALA A 120 -2.44 14.23 15.74
N LEU A 121 -2.67 13.05 15.14
CA LEU A 121 -1.61 12.06 14.87
C LEU A 121 -0.48 12.64 14.04
N ARG A 122 -0.78 13.51 13.07
CA ARG A 122 0.24 14.17 12.24
C ARG A 122 1.17 15.08 13.05
N GLN A 123 0.67 15.73 14.09
CA GLN A 123 1.49 16.53 15.01
C GLN A 123 2.50 15.64 15.79
N HIS A 124 2.20 14.36 15.96
CA HIS A 124 3.09 13.35 16.52
C HIS A 124 3.96 12.63 15.46
N GLY A 125 4.02 13.16 14.22
CA GLY A 125 4.82 12.57 13.14
C GLY A 125 4.17 11.36 12.45
N ILE A 126 2.92 11.01 12.78
CA ILE A 126 2.20 9.86 12.21
C ILE A 126 1.31 10.33 11.07
N LYS A 127 1.57 9.83 9.85
CA LYS A 127 0.76 10.10 8.67
C LYS A 127 0.02 8.84 8.23
N LEU A 128 -1.29 8.81 8.40
CA LEU A 128 -2.16 7.76 7.88
C LEU A 128 -2.86 8.22 6.60
N ARG A 129 -3.27 7.28 5.77
CA ARG A 129 -4.04 7.56 4.54
C ARG A 129 -5.54 7.47 4.85
N ASP A 130 -6.22 8.60 4.85
CA ASP A 130 -7.68 8.69 4.90
C ASP A 130 -8.31 7.96 3.71
N CYS A 131 -9.31 7.12 3.97
CA CYS A 131 -10.03 6.34 2.98
C CYS A 131 -11.34 6.99 2.50
N THR A 132 -11.69 8.18 2.95
CA THR A 132 -12.90 8.91 2.54
C THR A 132 -12.99 9.04 1.01
N SER A 133 -11.88 9.31 0.33
CA SER A 133 -11.83 9.38 -1.13
C SER A 133 -12.10 8.03 -1.85
N PHE A 134 -12.17 6.94 -1.12
CA PHE A 134 -12.58 5.61 -1.60
C PHE A 134 -14.00 5.24 -1.18
N GLY A 135 -14.76 6.19 -0.61
CA GLY A 135 -16.11 5.95 -0.08
C GLY A 135 -16.14 5.24 1.27
N LEU A 136 -14.99 5.13 1.97
CA LEU A 136 -14.87 4.47 3.27
C LEU A 136 -14.66 5.53 4.36
N HIS A 137 -15.77 6.08 4.85
CA HIS A 137 -15.75 7.09 5.92
C HIS A 137 -15.33 6.46 7.27
N GLY A 138 -14.53 7.19 8.05
CA GLY A 138 -14.02 6.71 9.33
C GLY A 138 -12.95 5.62 9.24
N ALA A 139 -12.45 5.34 8.03
CA ALA A 139 -11.44 4.33 7.79
C ALA A 139 -10.11 4.92 7.30
N VAL A 140 -9.02 4.24 7.63
CA VAL A 140 -7.67 4.58 7.21
C VAL A 140 -6.98 3.39 6.56
N ARG A 141 -6.07 3.66 5.62
CA ARG A 141 -5.20 2.64 5.04
C ARG A 141 -3.81 2.73 5.65
N LEU A 142 -3.32 1.60 6.13
CA LEU A 142 -1.99 1.43 6.71
C LEU A 142 -1.16 0.52 5.83
N GLY A 143 0.12 0.88 5.60
CA GLY A 143 1.12 -0.03 5.06
C GLY A 143 1.69 -0.90 6.17
N GLY A 144 2.14 -2.11 5.84
CA GLY A 144 2.94 -2.92 6.76
C GLY A 144 4.30 -2.25 6.99
N LEU A 145 4.52 -1.72 8.19
CA LEU A 145 5.72 -0.97 8.55
C LEU A 145 6.56 -1.75 9.57
N PRO A 146 7.86 -1.46 9.71
CA PRO A 146 8.72 -2.10 10.70
C PRO A 146 8.26 -1.80 12.13
N PRO A 147 8.63 -2.65 13.12
CA PRO A 147 8.19 -2.53 14.52
C PRO A 147 8.36 -1.13 15.12
N ALA A 148 9.49 -0.47 14.90
CA ALA A 148 9.73 0.87 15.44
C ALA A 148 8.67 1.91 14.98
N SER A 149 8.20 1.81 13.73
CA SER A 149 7.12 2.69 13.24
C SER A 149 5.77 2.34 13.86
N GLN A 150 5.54 1.07 14.18
CA GLN A 150 4.33 0.61 14.86
C GLN A 150 4.33 1.07 16.32
N ASP A 151 5.47 1.00 17.00
CA ASP A 151 5.65 1.48 18.37
C ASP A 151 5.42 3.01 18.44
N ALA A 152 5.90 3.75 17.44
CA ALA A 152 5.64 5.19 17.33
C ALA A 152 4.14 5.51 17.15
N LEU A 153 3.41 4.70 16.36
CA LEU A 153 1.95 4.83 16.23
C LEU A 153 1.25 4.60 17.58
N GLN A 154 1.65 3.54 18.29
CA GLN A 154 1.09 3.21 19.60
C GLN A 154 1.32 4.34 20.61
N ALA A 155 2.56 4.83 20.70
CA ALA A 155 2.91 5.92 21.59
C ALA A 155 2.13 7.21 21.27
N ALA A 156 1.99 7.55 19.98
CA ALA A 156 1.22 8.72 19.56
C ALA A 156 -0.26 8.60 19.96
N PHE A 157 -0.86 7.41 19.82
CA PHE A 157 -2.24 7.16 20.17
C PHE A 157 -2.46 7.27 21.69
N GLN A 158 -1.55 6.69 22.49
CA GLN A 158 -1.57 6.79 23.96
C GLN A 158 -1.40 8.24 24.44
N ASN A 159 -0.50 9.02 23.82
CA ASN A 159 -0.30 10.44 24.16
C ASN A 159 -1.53 11.31 23.88
N LEU A 160 -2.42 10.89 23.01
CA LEU A 160 -3.69 11.55 22.74
C LEU A 160 -4.80 11.14 23.72
N GLY A 161 -4.51 10.23 24.68
CA GLY A 161 -5.46 9.74 25.66
C GLY A 161 -6.54 8.82 25.08
N LEU A 162 -6.20 8.11 24.01
CA LEU A 162 -7.09 7.25 23.24
C LEU A 162 -6.74 5.77 23.42
#